data_48c0622bf85da47fc4d2f8bbbad0acd6
#
_entry.id   48c0622bf85da47fc4d2f8bbbad0acd6
#
_cell.length_a   1.000
_cell.length_b   1.000
_cell.length_c   1.000
_cell.angle_alpha   90.00
_cell.angle_beta   90.00
_cell.angle_gamma   90.00
#
_symmetry.space_group_name_H-M   'P 1'
#
loop_
_entity.id
_entity.type
_entity.pdbx_description
1 polymer ?
#
loop_
_entity_poly.entity_id
_entity_poly.type
_entity_poly.pdbx_seq_one_letter_code
_entity_poly.pdbx_strand_id
1 'polypeptide(L)'
;MLSLTTVKKAAGAILLGPTRRGEGASLLAAVNDMSPPRVPATISDVAEVAGVSIKTVSRVFNEEPNVREETRQRVLQVVADLDYHPNIAARSLAGRKSFLIGLLYDNPCANYILGLQSGSLDRLRGDKWRLLVVPCEDSALMGGKSTVSMVRAAGVGGVILTSPICDNAEIVNELLAARIPMVRIAPADSIGVDQVAPSVGMDDRSAAAEITRHLIEQGHRRIGIILGDPTHSSNNERWIGFRRAMDEAGLELDPSLIGHGLYTFESGLEAARPLLDRPDRPTAIFAQNDDMAAAAIIAAGELGIAVPSELSVAGFDDSQIASTVWPRITTIRQPIRAMAQAATDALVKVMEGSHRMLEHRVMPYELIVRGSTGPVPR
;
A
#
# COMPACT_ATOMS: atom_id res chain seq x y z
N MET A 1 -37.70 -3.37 -4.49
CA MET A 1 -38.35 -3.03 -3.21
C MET A 1 -38.79 -4.34 -2.52
N LEU A 2 -37.93 -4.91 -1.70
CA LEU A 2 -38.24 -6.07 -0.85
C LEU A 2 -38.62 -5.52 0.53
N SER A 3 -39.83 -5.93 1.02
CA SER A 3 -40.42 -5.37 2.22
C SER A 3 -39.67 -5.78 3.49
N LEU A 4 -39.65 -4.90 4.47
CA LEU A 4 -39.05 -5.08 5.80
C LEU A 4 -39.51 -6.35 6.56
N THR A 5 -40.56 -7.03 6.10
CA THR A 5 -41.12 -8.25 6.69
C THR A 5 -40.29 -9.50 6.33
N THR A 6 -39.56 -9.49 5.23
CA THR A 6 -38.75 -10.64 4.76
C THR A 6 -37.41 -10.76 5.49
N VAL A 7 -36.87 -9.64 5.99
CA VAL A 7 -35.58 -9.61 6.71
C VAL A 7 -35.71 -10.18 8.13
N LYS A 8 -36.89 -10.05 8.77
CA LYS A 8 -37.15 -10.61 10.12
C LYS A 8 -37.24 -12.14 10.16
N LYS A 9 -37.49 -12.81 9.04
CA LYS A 9 -37.62 -14.27 8.99
C LYS A 9 -36.32 -15.01 8.73
N ALA A 10 -35.30 -14.32 8.21
CA ALA A 10 -33.97 -14.90 7.94
C ALA A 10 -33.00 -14.85 9.15
N ALA A 11 -33.29 -14.02 10.15
CA ALA A 11 -32.47 -13.90 11.37
C ALA A 11 -32.75 -14.96 12.45
N GLY A 12 -33.71 -15.87 12.21
CA GLY A 12 -34.17 -16.86 13.20
C GLY A 12 -33.54 -18.25 13.09
N ALA A 13 -32.54 -18.48 12.22
CA ALA A 13 -32.01 -19.83 11.96
C ALA A 13 -30.48 -19.93 12.08
N ILE A 14 -29.86 -19.21 13.01
CA ILE A 14 -28.51 -19.52 13.44
C ILE A 14 -28.61 -20.33 14.72
N LEU A 15 -28.34 -21.64 14.60
CA LEU A 15 -28.28 -22.63 15.66
C LEU A 15 -27.31 -22.18 16.76
N LEU A 16 -27.84 -21.68 17.86
CA LEU A 16 -27.15 -21.57 19.13
C LEU A 16 -27.20 -22.92 19.81
N GLY A 17 -26.06 -23.59 20.01
CA GLY A 17 -25.91 -24.70 20.92
C GLY A 17 -26.31 -24.28 22.36
N PRO A 18 -26.52 -25.23 23.32
CA PRO A 18 -27.10 -24.91 24.61
C PRO A 18 -26.18 -24.01 25.45
N THR A 19 -26.43 -22.70 25.39
CA THR A 19 -25.84 -21.71 26.30
C THR A 19 -26.64 -21.70 27.61
N ARG A 20 -25.93 -21.63 28.72
CA ARG A 20 -26.48 -21.56 30.09
C ARG A 20 -27.49 -20.39 30.16
N ARG A 21 -28.71 -20.69 30.68
CA ARG A 21 -29.72 -19.69 30.96
C ARG A 21 -29.17 -18.67 31.96
N GLY A 22 -28.78 -17.51 31.47
CA GLY A 22 -28.28 -16.39 32.31
C GLY A 22 -27.51 -15.34 31.53
N GLU A 23 -26.74 -15.73 30.51
CA GLU A 23 -25.84 -14.78 29.79
C GLU A 23 -26.56 -14.03 28.65
N GLY A 24 -27.60 -14.62 28.05
CA GLY A 24 -28.34 -13.97 26.96
C GLY A 24 -29.23 -12.80 27.43
N ALA A 25 -29.66 -12.80 28.67
CA ALA A 25 -30.47 -11.71 29.22
C ALA A 25 -29.65 -10.47 29.50
N SER A 26 -28.35 -10.62 29.84
CA SER A 26 -27.40 -9.52 30.09
C SER A 26 -27.01 -8.79 28.79
N LEU A 27 -26.82 -9.51 27.70
CA LEU A 27 -26.46 -8.89 26.39
C LEU A 27 -27.69 -8.12 25.80
N LEU A 28 -28.88 -8.65 25.91
CA LEU A 28 -30.10 -7.98 25.46
C LEU A 28 -30.44 -6.75 26.31
N ALA A 29 -30.15 -6.78 27.61
CA ALA A 29 -30.30 -5.62 28.48
C ALA A 29 -29.30 -4.51 28.14
N ALA A 30 -28.04 -4.86 27.80
CA ALA A 30 -27.02 -3.90 27.38
C ALA A 30 -27.33 -3.24 26.02
N VAL A 31 -28.02 -3.95 25.10
CA VAL A 31 -28.42 -3.37 23.81
C VAL A 31 -29.61 -2.44 23.94
N ASN A 32 -30.51 -2.68 24.93
CA ASN A 32 -31.65 -1.81 25.19
C ASN A 32 -31.34 -0.57 26.02
N ASP A 33 -30.17 -0.53 26.66
CA ASP A 33 -29.67 0.65 27.42
C ASP A 33 -28.76 1.54 26.59
N MET A 34 -28.96 1.61 25.28
CA MET A 34 -28.35 2.64 24.46
C MET A 34 -29.02 3.99 24.72
N SER A 35 -28.59 4.64 25.78
CA SER A 35 -28.80 6.08 25.96
C SER A 35 -28.40 6.84 24.69
N PRO A 36 -29.15 7.88 24.27
CA PRO A 36 -28.76 8.66 23.11
C PRO A 36 -27.30 9.08 23.24
N PRO A 37 -26.51 9.07 22.14
CA PRO A 37 -25.09 9.40 22.21
C PRO A 37 -24.93 10.75 22.90
N ARG A 38 -24.13 10.78 23.99
CA ARG A 38 -23.79 12.03 24.68
C ARG A 38 -23.23 12.98 23.63
N VAL A 39 -23.73 14.21 23.58
CA VAL A 39 -23.14 15.25 22.74
C VAL A 39 -21.67 15.35 23.12
N PRO A 40 -20.73 15.13 22.18
CA PRO A 40 -19.30 15.19 22.51
C PRO A 40 -18.97 16.56 23.09
N ALA A 41 -18.14 16.57 24.15
CA ALA A 41 -17.64 17.83 24.72
C ALA A 41 -16.93 18.63 23.62
N THR A 42 -17.05 19.95 23.68
CA THR A 42 -16.42 20.89 22.74
C THR A 42 -15.20 21.56 23.37
N ILE A 43 -14.36 22.22 22.57
CA ILE A 43 -13.24 23.02 23.08
C ILE A 43 -13.74 24.16 23.99
N SER A 44 -14.97 24.64 23.78
CA SER A 44 -15.60 25.66 24.60
C SER A 44 -15.91 25.13 25.99
N ASP A 45 -16.42 23.90 26.10
CA ASP A 45 -16.70 23.27 27.40
C ASP A 45 -15.42 23.04 28.18
N VAL A 46 -14.34 22.61 27.52
CA VAL A 46 -13.01 22.49 28.18
C VAL A 46 -12.51 23.85 28.66
N ALA A 47 -12.67 24.90 27.88
CA ALA A 47 -12.23 26.25 28.26
C ALA A 47 -13.02 26.77 29.45
N GLU A 48 -14.33 26.58 29.49
CA GLU A 48 -15.23 26.96 30.54
C GLU A 48 -14.87 26.24 31.86
N VAL A 49 -14.80 24.92 31.85
CA VAL A 49 -14.50 24.11 33.05
C VAL A 49 -13.08 24.35 33.55
N ALA A 50 -12.09 24.53 32.66
CA ALA A 50 -10.71 24.83 33.01
C ALA A 50 -10.50 26.29 33.49
N GLY A 51 -11.49 27.18 33.32
CA GLY A 51 -11.40 28.61 33.66
C GLY A 51 -10.38 29.37 32.82
N VAL A 52 -10.26 29.03 31.52
CA VAL A 52 -9.28 29.65 30.61
C VAL A 52 -9.97 30.03 29.26
N SER A 53 -9.27 30.81 28.44
CA SER A 53 -9.77 31.09 27.07
C SER A 53 -9.63 29.91 26.16
N ILE A 54 -10.50 29.78 25.11
CA ILE A 54 -10.37 28.79 24.05
C ILE A 54 -8.96 28.85 23.43
N LYS A 55 -8.39 30.05 23.28
CA LYS A 55 -7.02 30.24 22.77
C LYS A 55 -5.97 29.59 23.68
N THR A 56 -6.19 29.63 25.01
CA THR A 56 -5.28 28.97 25.96
C THR A 56 -5.38 27.46 25.85
N VAL A 57 -6.59 26.89 25.69
CA VAL A 57 -6.79 25.46 25.46
C VAL A 57 -6.09 25.03 24.17
N SER A 58 -6.28 25.79 23.07
CA SER A 58 -5.60 25.52 21.80
C SER A 58 -4.07 25.55 21.93
N ARG A 59 -3.49 26.47 22.71
CA ARG A 59 -2.05 26.54 22.97
C ARG A 59 -1.53 25.34 23.76
N VAL A 60 -2.33 24.82 24.69
CA VAL A 60 -1.98 23.59 25.43
C VAL A 60 -1.89 22.40 24.45
N PHE A 61 -2.88 22.24 23.56
CA PHE A 61 -2.86 21.16 22.56
C PHE A 61 -1.76 21.30 21.51
N ASN A 62 -1.31 22.53 21.22
CA ASN A 62 -0.22 22.79 20.29
C ASN A 62 1.15 22.80 20.98
N GLU A 63 1.22 22.45 22.25
CA GLU A 63 2.45 22.41 23.06
C GLU A 63 3.25 23.73 23.03
N GLU A 64 2.56 24.86 22.86
CA GLU A 64 3.22 26.17 22.81
C GLU A 64 3.96 26.46 24.14
N PRO A 65 5.21 27.00 24.07
CA PRO A 65 6.04 27.18 25.27
C PRO A 65 5.52 28.27 26.23
N ASN A 66 4.59 29.11 25.76
CA ASN A 66 4.11 30.26 26.52
C ASN A 66 2.90 29.98 27.44
N VAL A 67 2.63 28.70 27.76
CA VAL A 67 1.58 28.29 28.70
C VAL A 67 2.25 27.80 29.99
N ARG A 68 1.86 28.40 31.16
CA ARG A 68 2.37 27.98 32.47
C ARG A 68 2.02 26.53 32.74
N GLU A 69 2.94 25.76 33.32
CA GLU A 69 2.78 24.32 33.53
C GLU A 69 1.52 24.00 34.36
N GLU A 70 1.24 24.76 35.42
CA GLU A 70 0.02 24.62 36.21
C GLU A 70 -1.26 24.73 35.35
N THR A 71 -1.28 25.69 34.41
CA THR A 71 -2.41 25.88 33.51
C THR A 71 -2.52 24.71 32.52
N ARG A 72 -1.38 24.20 32.03
CA ARG A 72 -1.31 23.04 31.15
C ARG A 72 -1.90 21.82 31.85
N GLN A 73 -1.47 21.49 33.03
CA GLN A 73 -1.94 20.34 33.81
C GLN A 73 -3.44 20.44 34.11
N ARG A 74 -3.94 21.61 34.50
CA ARG A 74 -5.36 21.82 34.73
C ARG A 74 -6.20 21.60 33.48
N VAL A 75 -5.78 22.10 32.31
CA VAL A 75 -6.48 21.88 31.04
C VAL A 75 -6.46 20.38 30.64
N LEU A 76 -5.32 19.71 30.78
CA LEU A 76 -5.21 18.27 30.45
C LEU A 76 -6.09 17.41 31.38
N GLN A 77 -6.21 17.77 32.67
CA GLN A 77 -7.11 17.09 33.59
C GLN A 77 -8.56 17.24 33.15
N VAL A 78 -9.01 18.45 32.83
CA VAL A 78 -10.38 18.71 32.34
C VAL A 78 -10.66 17.97 31.04
N VAL A 79 -9.68 17.89 30.14
CA VAL A 79 -9.78 17.10 28.89
C VAL A 79 -10.06 15.65 29.19
N ALA A 80 -9.35 15.05 30.15
CA ALA A 80 -9.56 13.68 30.58
C ALA A 80 -10.95 13.48 31.24
N ASP A 81 -11.33 14.40 32.12
CA ASP A 81 -12.61 14.33 32.86
C ASP A 81 -13.83 14.46 31.95
N LEU A 82 -13.74 15.27 30.88
CA LEU A 82 -14.79 15.48 29.89
C LEU A 82 -14.73 14.48 28.73
N ASP A 83 -13.75 13.57 28.71
CA ASP A 83 -13.48 12.67 27.56
C ASP A 83 -13.42 13.47 26.24
N TYR A 84 -12.83 14.68 26.31
CA TYR A 84 -12.75 15.56 25.17
C TYR A 84 -11.63 15.11 24.21
N HIS A 85 -12.04 14.82 22.99
CA HIS A 85 -11.10 14.53 21.90
C HIS A 85 -11.07 15.71 20.92
N PRO A 86 -9.89 16.31 20.66
CA PRO A 86 -9.77 17.41 19.71
C PRO A 86 -10.28 17.01 18.33
N ASN A 87 -11.29 17.69 17.84
CA ASN A 87 -11.81 17.47 16.49
C ASN A 87 -10.80 18.00 15.46
N ILE A 88 -10.24 17.06 14.65
CA ILE A 88 -9.23 17.38 13.63
C ILE A 88 -9.80 18.35 12.59
N ALA A 89 -11.08 18.23 12.22
CA ALA A 89 -11.74 19.14 11.29
C ALA A 89 -11.85 20.56 11.87
N ALA A 90 -12.22 20.69 13.15
CA ALA A 90 -12.25 21.98 13.83
C ALA A 90 -10.85 22.61 13.96
N ARG A 91 -9.82 21.80 14.21
CA ARG A 91 -8.42 22.23 14.28
C ARG A 91 -7.92 22.72 12.92
N SER A 92 -8.26 22.02 11.85
CA SER A 92 -7.92 22.39 10.47
C SER A 92 -8.58 23.74 10.08
N LEU A 93 -9.83 23.94 10.47
CA LEU A 93 -10.55 25.21 10.28
C LEU A 93 -9.92 26.38 11.03
N ALA A 94 -9.58 26.18 12.30
CA ALA A 94 -9.00 27.24 13.15
C ALA A 94 -7.56 27.61 12.73
N GLY A 95 -6.76 26.62 12.27
CA GLY A 95 -5.35 26.81 11.91
C GLY A 95 -5.07 27.04 10.43
N ARG A 96 -6.04 26.95 9.55
CA ARG A 96 -5.88 26.92 8.08
C ARG A 96 -4.84 25.88 7.60
N LYS A 97 -4.57 24.84 8.41
CA LYS A 97 -3.62 23.75 8.12
C LYS A 97 -4.35 22.43 8.20
N SER A 98 -4.30 21.65 7.15
CA SER A 98 -4.78 20.26 7.18
C SER A 98 -3.78 19.36 7.89
N PHE A 99 -4.29 18.41 8.68
CA PHE A 99 -3.52 17.32 9.27
C PHE A 99 -3.82 15.97 8.60
N LEU A 100 -4.38 15.99 7.39
CA LEU A 100 -4.63 14.79 6.59
C LEU A 100 -3.54 14.62 5.54
N ILE A 101 -3.00 13.41 5.46
CA ILE A 101 -2.09 12.95 4.42
C ILE A 101 -2.87 11.99 3.52
N GLY A 102 -2.90 12.25 2.21
CA GLY A 102 -3.51 11.35 1.24
C GLY A 102 -2.50 10.32 0.73
N LEU A 103 -2.84 9.03 0.77
CA LEU A 103 -2.15 7.98 0.02
C LEU A 103 -2.98 7.68 -1.22
N LEU A 104 -2.51 8.15 -2.37
CA LEU A 104 -3.17 7.97 -3.67
C LEU A 104 -2.54 6.77 -4.38
N TYR A 105 -3.35 5.80 -4.77
CA TYR A 105 -2.89 4.60 -5.43
C TYR A 105 -3.85 4.13 -6.52
N ASP A 106 -3.27 3.49 -7.53
CA ASP A 106 -3.96 2.71 -8.55
C ASP A 106 -3.14 1.43 -8.72
N ASN A 107 -3.47 0.40 -7.96
CA ASN A 107 -2.73 -0.85 -7.95
C ASN A 107 -3.66 -2.00 -7.55
N PRO A 108 -3.78 -3.07 -8.35
CA PRO A 108 -4.66 -4.19 -8.06
C PRO A 108 -4.12 -5.12 -6.94
N CYS A 109 -2.82 -5.02 -6.60
CA CYS A 109 -2.21 -5.88 -5.59
C CYS A 109 -2.55 -5.41 -4.17
N ALA A 110 -3.52 -6.07 -3.53
CA ALA A 110 -3.97 -5.72 -2.18
C ALA A 110 -2.84 -5.79 -1.13
N ASN A 111 -1.91 -6.76 -1.24
CA ASN A 111 -0.78 -6.90 -0.32
C ASN A 111 0.18 -5.71 -0.39
N TYR A 112 0.45 -5.19 -1.59
CA TYR A 112 1.27 -4.00 -1.78
C TYR A 112 0.63 -2.79 -1.09
N ILE A 113 -0.65 -2.56 -1.31
CA ILE A 113 -1.39 -1.44 -0.69
C ILE A 113 -1.47 -1.58 0.82
N LEU A 114 -1.69 -2.80 1.35
CA LEU A 114 -1.67 -3.06 2.79
C LEU A 114 -0.30 -2.75 3.41
N GLY A 115 0.79 -3.08 2.71
CA GLY A 115 2.15 -2.75 3.12
C GLY A 115 2.38 -1.24 3.22
N LEU A 116 1.93 -0.49 2.19
CA LEU A 116 2.02 0.97 2.16
C LEU A 116 1.20 1.63 3.28
N GLN A 117 -0.04 1.18 3.49
CA GLN A 117 -0.90 1.67 4.58
C GLN A 117 -0.27 1.40 5.94
N SER A 118 0.19 0.17 6.16
CA SER A 118 0.80 -0.23 7.43
C SER A 118 2.05 0.59 7.75
N GLY A 119 2.94 0.78 6.77
CA GLY A 119 4.14 1.60 6.95
C GLY A 119 3.82 3.06 7.25
N SER A 120 2.86 3.64 6.53
CA SER A 120 2.41 5.01 6.77
C SER A 120 1.80 5.17 8.17
N LEU A 121 0.91 4.25 8.57
CA LEU A 121 0.27 4.26 9.89
C LEU A 121 1.29 4.07 11.03
N ASP A 122 2.30 3.22 10.85
CA ASP A 122 3.37 3.07 11.85
C ASP A 122 4.12 4.37 12.08
N ARG A 123 4.45 5.10 10.99
CA ARG A 123 5.11 6.41 11.11
C ARG A 123 4.23 7.45 11.79
N LEU A 124 2.92 7.40 11.57
CA LEU A 124 1.96 8.35 12.13
C LEU A 124 1.45 7.98 13.53
N ARG A 125 1.86 6.85 14.09
CA ARG A 125 1.43 6.40 15.42
C ARG A 125 1.83 7.40 16.49
N GLY A 126 0.83 7.91 17.23
CA GLY A 126 1.03 8.93 18.25
C GLY A 126 1.22 10.35 17.70
N ASP A 127 1.22 10.53 16.37
CA ASP A 127 1.36 11.84 15.74
C ASP A 127 0.00 12.56 15.59
N LYS A 128 0.05 13.86 15.29
CA LYS A 128 -1.12 14.69 14.96
C LYS A 128 -1.70 14.41 13.57
N TRP A 129 -0.90 13.81 12.69
CA TRP A 129 -1.26 13.50 11.31
C TRP A 129 -2.15 12.26 11.20
N ARG A 130 -3.01 12.22 10.19
CA ARG A 130 -3.88 11.08 9.89
C ARG A 130 -3.77 10.73 8.41
N LEU A 131 -3.89 9.44 8.10
CA LEU A 131 -3.85 8.90 6.76
C LEU A 131 -5.27 8.80 6.19
N LEU A 132 -5.46 9.34 5.00
CA LEU A 132 -6.61 9.10 4.13
C LEU A 132 -6.13 8.27 2.94
N VAL A 133 -6.69 7.08 2.77
CA VAL A 133 -6.37 6.19 1.66
C VAL A 133 -7.35 6.44 0.53
N VAL A 134 -6.84 6.76 -0.65
CA VAL A 134 -7.64 7.19 -1.79
C VAL A 134 -7.33 6.30 -3.00
N PRO A 135 -8.19 5.33 -3.32
CA PRO A 135 -8.07 4.60 -4.58
C PRO A 135 -8.37 5.55 -5.75
N CYS A 136 -7.58 5.44 -6.80
CA CYS A 136 -7.70 6.23 -8.02
C CYS A 136 -7.86 5.26 -9.18
N GLU A 137 -9.05 4.71 -9.35
CA GLU A 137 -9.37 3.82 -10.46
C GLU A 137 -9.19 4.56 -11.78
N ASP A 138 -8.61 3.89 -12.78
CA ASP A 138 -8.30 4.46 -14.09
C ASP A 138 -7.43 5.74 -14.02
N SER A 139 -6.37 5.72 -13.21
CA SER A 139 -5.48 6.88 -13.05
C SER A 139 -4.89 7.39 -14.37
N ALA A 140 -4.81 6.54 -15.39
CA ALA A 140 -4.43 6.93 -16.76
C ALA A 140 -5.40 7.91 -17.39
N LEU A 141 -6.69 7.90 -16.98
CA LEU A 141 -7.74 8.81 -17.44
C LEU A 141 -7.92 10.02 -16.50
N MET A 142 -7.27 10.01 -15.33
CA MET A 142 -7.33 11.13 -14.38
C MET A 142 -6.46 12.29 -14.87
N GLY A 143 -7.08 13.43 -15.15
CA GLY A 143 -6.34 14.67 -15.40
C GLY A 143 -5.80 15.30 -14.10
N GLY A 144 -4.71 16.04 -14.21
CA GLY A 144 -4.08 16.68 -13.05
C GLY A 144 -5.01 17.64 -12.29
N LYS A 145 -5.84 18.40 -13.00
CA LYS A 145 -6.83 19.33 -12.39
C LYS A 145 -7.90 18.61 -11.58
N SER A 146 -8.37 17.45 -12.04
CA SER A 146 -9.34 16.64 -11.30
C SER A 146 -8.71 16.09 -10.01
N THR A 147 -7.48 15.64 -10.08
CA THR A 147 -6.71 15.18 -8.91
C THR A 147 -6.54 16.30 -7.87
N VAL A 148 -6.14 17.50 -8.30
CA VAL A 148 -6.03 18.67 -7.39
C VAL A 148 -7.37 19.00 -6.74
N SER A 149 -8.46 18.96 -7.51
CA SER A 149 -9.81 19.24 -7.00
C SER A 149 -10.24 18.19 -5.96
N MET A 150 -9.98 16.93 -6.22
CA MET A 150 -10.26 15.81 -5.29
C MET A 150 -9.46 15.96 -3.98
N VAL A 151 -8.16 16.22 -4.06
CA VAL A 151 -7.29 16.42 -2.89
C VAL A 151 -7.77 17.60 -2.04
N ARG A 152 -8.16 18.71 -2.66
CA ARG A 152 -8.70 19.89 -1.97
C ARG A 152 -10.07 19.62 -1.35
N ALA A 153 -10.98 18.95 -2.06
CA ALA A 153 -12.31 18.61 -1.56
C ALA A 153 -12.22 17.66 -0.36
N ALA A 154 -11.27 16.73 -0.35
CA ALA A 154 -10.99 15.83 0.78
C ALA A 154 -10.29 16.54 1.95
N GLY A 155 -9.89 17.80 1.80
CA GLY A 155 -9.18 18.55 2.83
C GLY A 155 -7.78 17.99 3.15
N VAL A 156 -7.15 17.30 2.20
CA VAL A 156 -5.82 16.73 2.33
C VAL A 156 -4.77 17.82 2.21
N GLY A 157 -3.78 17.82 3.12
CA GLY A 157 -2.74 18.84 3.17
C GLY A 157 -1.46 18.46 2.41
N GLY A 158 -1.27 17.19 2.08
CA GLY A 158 -0.16 16.67 1.29
C GLY A 158 -0.43 15.24 0.88
N VAL A 159 0.24 14.76 -0.18
CA VAL A 159 -0.04 13.46 -0.79
C VAL A 159 1.20 12.58 -0.93
N ILE A 160 1.01 11.28 -0.74
CA ILE A 160 1.93 10.23 -1.14
C ILE A 160 1.34 9.62 -2.41
N LEU A 161 2.11 9.64 -3.48
CA LEU A 161 1.72 9.10 -4.78
C LEU A 161 2.46 7.80 -5.05
N THR A 162 1.75 6.78 -5.54
CA THR A 162 2.36 5.52 -5.99
C THR A 162 2.30 5.41 -7.51
N SER A 163 3.11 4.53 -8.11
CA SER A 163 2.97 4.20 -9.53
C SER A 163 1.57 3.57 -9.80
N PRO A 164 0.91 3.90 -10.92
CA PRO A 164 1.36 4.75 -12.02
C PRO A 164 1.09 6.26 -11.82
N ILE A 165 0.35 6.65 -10.77
CA ILE A 165 -0.04 8.06 -10.52
C ILE A 165 1.17 8.98 -10.39
N CYS A 166 2.21 8.51 -9.67
CA CYS A 166 3.44 9.29 -9.47
C CYS A 166 4.27 9.50 -10.75
N ASP A 167 3.96 8.73 -11.80
CA ASP A 167 4.62 8.80 -13.11
C ASP A 167 3.82 9.64 -14.12
N ASN A 168 2.61 10.05 -13.76
CA ASN A 168 1.81 10.92 -14.60
C ASN A 168 2.25 12.38 -14.46
N ALA A 169 2.97 12.88 -15.49
CA ALA A 169 3.53 14.23 -15.47
C ALA A 169 2.46 15.34 -15.34
N GLU A 170 1.25 15.14 -15.87
CA GLU A 170 0.16 16.11 -15.72
C GLU A 170 -0.27 16.23 -14.26
N ILE A 171 -0.48 15.09 -13.58
CA ILE A 171 -0.87 15.05 -12.15
C ILE A 171 0.22 15.72 -11.30
N VAL A 172 1.48 15.35 -11.51
CA VAL A 172 2.60 15.90 -10.74
C VAL A 172 2.74 17.41 -10.95
N ASN A 173 2.68 17.89 -12.19
CA ASN A 173 2.80 19.31 -12.51
C ASN A 173 1.63 20.15 -11.94
N GLU A 174 0.41 19.65 -11.99
CA GLU A 174 -0.75 20.35 -11.44
C GLU A 174 -0.73 20.40 -9.90
N LEU A 175 -0.26 19.33 -9.23
CA LEU A 175 -0.04 19.35 -7.79
C LEU A 175 1.05 20.35 -7.38
N LEU A 176 2.15 20.45 -8.15
CA LEU A 176 3.20 21.45 -7.97
C LEU A 176 2.66 22.87 -8.14
N ALA A 177 1.95 23.12 -9.24
CA ALA A 177 1.33 24.41 -9.52
C ALA A 177 0.32 24.82 -8.42
N ALA A 178 -0.40 23.84 -7.87
CA ALA A 178 -1.32 24.02 -6.75
C ALA A 178 -0.62 24.18 -5.39
N ARG A 179 0.71 24.01 -5.33
CA ARG A 179 1.55 24.01 -4.11
C ARG A 179 1.11 22.99 -3.09
N ILE A 180 0.68 21.81 -3.55
CA ILE A 180 0.33 20.68 -2.69
C ILE A 180 1.62 19.89 -2.44
N PRO A 181 2.08 19.75 -1.18
CA PRO A 181 3.20 18.91 -0.83
C PRO A 181 2.99 17.48 -1.29
N MET A 182 4.01 16.88 -1.91
CA MET A 182 3.94 15.49 -2.36
C MET A 182 5.25 14.74 -2.14
N VAL A 183 5.15 13.41 -2.01
CA VAL A 183 6.26 12.45 -2.06
C VAL A 183 5.85 11.31 -2.97
N ARG A 184 6.79 10.79 -3.76
CA ARG A 184 6.55 9.70 -4.71
C ARG A 184 7.14 8.39 -4.20
N ILE A 185 6.41 7.29 -4.36
CA ILE A 185 6.90 5.93 -4.07
C ILE A 185 7.10 5.18 -5.37
N ALA A 186 8.30 4.66 -5.57
CA ALA A 186 8.75 3.88 -6.73
C ALA A 186 8.44 4.56 -8.08
N PRO A 187 8.83 5.85 -8.28
CA PRO A 187 8.65 6.50 -9.57
C PRO A 187 9.59 5.91 -10.63
N ALA A 188 9.20 6.07 -11.91
CA ALA A 188 10.08 5.77 -13.03
C ALA A 188 11.31 6.69 -13.03
N ASP A 189 12.48 6.13 -13.32
CA ASP A 189 13.74 6.91 -13.42
C ASP A 189 13.74 7.93 -14.57
N SER A 190 12.87 7.76 -15.57
CA SER A 190 12.95 8.43 -16.87
C SER A 190 12.28 9.81 -16.96
N ILE A 191 11.54 10.20 -15.93
CA ILE A 191 10.74 11.43 -16.01
C ILE A 191 11.44 12.54 -15.25
N GLY A 192 12.42 13.25 -15.72
CA GLY A 192 13.06 14.46 -15.16
C GLY A 192 12.37 15.23 -14.01
N VAL A 193 11.35 14.63 -13.42
CA VAL A 193 10.55 15.05 -12.27
C VAL A 193 11.25 14.72 -10.94
N ASP A 194 12.36 13.96 -10.95
CA ASP A 194 13.12 13.58 -9.74
C ASP A 194 13.68 14.79 -8.98
N GLN A 195 13.77 15.93 -9.69
CA GLN A 195 14.23 17.20 -9.12
C GLN A 195 13.08 18.05 -8.51
N VAL A 196 11.83 17.62 -8.57
CA VAL A 196 10.69 18.47 -8.16
C VAL A 196 9.94 17.98 -6.92
N ALA A 197 10.09 16.70 -6.54
CA ALA A 197 9.49 16.13 -5.33
C ALA A 197 10.36 15.02 -4.76
N PRO A 198 10.43 14.88 -3.41
CA PRO A 198 11.11 13.75 -2.79
C PRO A 198 10.54 12.42 -3.28
N SER A 199 11.39 11.39 -3.35
CA SER A 199 10.96 10.06 -3.74
C SER A 199 11.64 8.96 -2.91
N VAL A 200 10.94 7.83 -2.77
CA VAL A 200 11.45 6.64 -2.10
C VAL A 200 11.15 5.44 -2.99
N GLY A 201 12.14 4.62 -3.25
CA GLY A 201 11.99 3.43 -4.08
C GLY A 201 13.00 2.36 -3.72
N MET A 202 13.09 1.35 -4.55
CA MET A 202 14.16 0.34 -4.56
C MET A 202 14.69 0.20 -6.00
N ASP A 203 15.78 -0.53 -6.17
CA ASP A 203 16.31 -0.84 -7.49
C ASP A 203 15.62 -2.09 -8.05
N ASP A 204 14.43 -1.90 -8.65
CA ASP A 204 13.64 -2.97 -9.29
C ASP A 204 14.41 -3.66 -10.42
N ARG A 205 15.24 -2.91 -11.15
CA ARG A 205 16.07 -3.43 -12.25
C ARG A 205 17.13 -4.41 -11.75
N SER A 206 17.85 -4.02 -10.70
CA SER A 206 18.88 -4.89 -10.11
C SER A 206 18.23 -6.09 -9.41
N ALA A 207 17.10 -5.92 -8.74
CA ALA A 207 16.37 -6.99 -8.09
C ALA A 207 15.85 -8.04 -9.10
N ALA A 208 15.27 -7.59 -10.22
CA ALA A 208 14.83 -8.49 -11.28
C ALA A 208 15.99 -9.21 -11.96
N ALA A 209 17.13 -8.53 -12.14
CA ALA A 209 18.33 -9.19 -12.66
C ALA A 209 18.87 -10.24 -11.68
N GLU A 210 18.83 -10.00 -10.37
CA GLU A 210 19.30 -10.95 -9.36
C GLU A 210 18.47 -12.23 -9.32
N ILE A 211 17.13 -12.12 -9.29
CA ILE A 211 16.26 -13.29 -9.30
C ILE A 211 16.37 -14.08 -10.62
N THR A 212 16.60 -13.37 -11.74
CA THR A 212 16.83 -14.03 -13.04
C THR A 212 18.16 -14.77 -13.05
N ARG A 213 19.24 -14.16 -12.52
CA ARG A 213 20.54 -14.84 -12.36
C ARG A 213 20.43 -16.09 -11.47
N HIS A 214 19.65 -16.03 -10.38
CA HIS A 214 19.38 -17.21 -9.56
C HIS A 214 18.82 -18.38 -10.40
N LEU A 215 17.85 -18.12 -11.30
CA LEU A 215 17.34 -19.17 -12.19
C LEU A 215 18.41 -19.68 -13.18
N ILE A 216 19.22 -18.77 -13.74
CA ILE A 216 20.31 -19.12 -14.65
C ILE A 216 21.39 -19.97 -13.95
N GLU A 217 21.72 -19.66 -12.72
CA GLU A 217 22.68 -20.39 -11.87
C GLU A 217 22.18 -21.81 -11.53
N GLN A 218 20.86 -22.01 -11.44
CA GLN A 218 20.24 -23.35 -11.33
C GLN A 218 20.30 -24.17 -12.64
N GLY A 219 20.87 -23.59 -13.70
CA GLY A 219 21.06 -24.27 -15.00
C GLY A 219 19.97 -23.98 -16.01
N HIS A 220 18.95 -23.21 -15.69
CA HIS A 220 17.89 -22.87 -16.65
C HIS A 220 18.44 -22.00 -17.78
N ARG A 221 18.03 -22.33 -19.02
CA ARG A 221 18.40 -21.59 -20.23
C ARG A 221 17.18 -21.13 -21.02
N ARG A 222 16.08 -21.86 -20.92
CA ARG A 222 14.78 -21.50 -21.50
C ARG A 222 13.88 -20.97 -20.39
N ILE A 223 13.89 -19.65 -20.21
CA ILE A 223 13.23 -18.95 -19.10
C ILE A 223 12.11 -18.09 -19.67
N GLY A 224 10.89 -18.32 -19.21
CA GLY A 224 9.74 -17.46 -19.49
C GLY A 224 9.61 -16.32 -18.48
N ILE A 225 8.88 -15.29 -18.88
CA ILE A 225 8.51 -14.19 -18.00
C ILE A 225 7.02 -13.90 -18.10
N ILE A 226 6.37 -13.62 -16.97
CA ILE A 226 5.02 -13.05 -16.92
C ILE A 226 5.14 -11.60 -16.47
N LEU A 227 4.91 -10.70 -17.41
CA LEU A 227 4.95 -9.26 -17.20
C LEU A 227 3.73 -8.79 -16.40
N GLY A 228 3.89 -7.68 -15.69
CA GLY A 228 2.80 -7.01 -15.00
C GLY A 228 2.06 -6.00 -15.88
N ASP A 229 1.32 -5.09 -15.22
CA ASP A 229 0.59 -4.03 -15.92
C ASP A 229 1.58 -3.03 -16.57
N PRO A 230 1.45 -2.79 -17.88
CA PRO A 230 2.36 -1.91 -18.63
C PRO A 230 2.27 -0.43 -18.20
N THR A 231 1.22 -0.03 -17.51
CA THR A 231 1.09 1.34 -17.00
C THR A 231 1.99 1.61 -15.78
N HIS A 232 2.43 0.55 -15.09
CA HIS A 232 3.30 0.67 -13.93
C HIS A 232 4.78 0.70 -14.34
N SER A 233 5.52 1.69 -13.88
CA SER A 233 6.97 1.81 -14.13
C SER A 233 7.76 0.58 -13.69
N SER A 234 7.39 -0.05 -12.59
CA SER A 234 8.01 -1.28 -12.09
C SER A 234 7.97 -2.43 -13.11
N ASN A 235 6.93 -2.51 -13.95
CA ASN A 235 6.86 -3.51 -15.02
C ASN A 235 8.05 -3.36 -15.98
N ASN A 236 8.32 -2.14 -16.44
CA ASN A 236 9.43 -1.86 -17.35
C ASN A 236 10.80 -2.07 -16.68
N GLU A 237 10.96 -1.62 -15.43
CA GLU A 237 12.23 -1.78 -14.70
C GLU A 237 12.58 -3.26 -14.46
N ARG A 238 11.61 -4.06 -14.06
CA ARG A 238 11.78 -5.51 -13.88
C ARG A 238 12.04 -6.22 -15.22
N TRP A 239 11.38 -5.79 -16.29
CA TRP A 239 11.65 -6.27 -17.62
C TRP A 239 13.10 -5.99 -18.07
N ILE A 240 13.59 -4.76 -17.89
CA ILE A 240 14.97 -4.38 -18.22
C ILE A 240 15.97 -5.22 -17.41
N GLY A 241 15.69 -5.43 -16.12
CA GLY A 241 16.51 -6.27 -15.26
C GLY A 241 16.59 -7.72 -15.70
N PHE A 242 15.44 -8.32 -16.05
CA PHE A 242 15.35 -9.66 -16.59
C PHE A 242 16.16 -9.77 -17.90
N ARG A 243 15.93 -8.88 -18.86
CA ARG A 243 16.66 -8.83 -20.13
C ARG A 243 18.15 -8.75 -19.90
N ARG A 244 18.59 -7.84 -19.04
CA ARG A 244 20.01 -7.67 -18.74
C ARG A 244 20.66 -8.97 -18.25
N ALA A 245 20.02 -9.69 -17.32
CA ALA A 245 20.57 -10.95 -16.82
C ALA A 245 20.61 -12.05 -17.88
N MET A 246 19.61 -12.12 -18.78
CA MET A 246 19.62 -13.03 -19.93
C MET A 246 20.77 -12.70 -20.90
N ASP A 247 20.92 -11.43 -21.26
CA ASP A 247 21.95 -10.96 -22.18
C ASP A 247 23.37 -11.20 -21.62
N GLU A 248 23.60 -10.90 -20.32
CA GLU A 248 24.86 -11.16 -19.60
C GLU A 248 25.25 -12.65 -19.61
N ALA A 249 24.25 -13.55 -19.64
CA ALA A 249 24.45 -15.02 -19.72
C ALA A 249 24.53 -15.55 -21.16
N GLY A 250 24.43 -14.68 -22.18
CA GLY A 250 24.41 -15.08 -23.58
C GLY A 250 23.16 -15.90 -23.97
N LEU A 251 22.04 -15.67 -23.28
CA LEU A 251 20.77 -16.37 -23.53
C LEU A 251 19.86 -15.52 -24.41
N GLU A 252 19.42 -16.09 -25.52
CA GLU A 252 18.42 -15.45 -26.36
C GLU A 252 17.02 -15.57 -25.72
N LEU A 253 16.29 -14.48 -25.74
CA LEU A 253 14.91 -14.45 -25.31
C LEU A 253 14.01 -14.87 -26.47
N ASP A 254 13.27 -15.95 -26.27
CA ASP A 254 12.19 -16.36 -27.17
C ASP A 254 10.94 -15.50 -26.90
N PRO A 255 10.50 -14.65 -27.84
CA PRO A 255 9.30 -13.82 -27.64
C PRO A 255 8.03 -14.60 -27.31
N SER A 256 7.96 -15.88 -27.69
CA SER A 256 6.83 -16.76 -27.37
C SER A 256 6.78 -17.19 -25.90
N LEU A 257 7.81 -16.87 -25.11
CA LEU A 257 7.89 -17.12 -23.67
C LEU A 257 7.57 -15.87 -22.83
N ILE A 258 7.02 -14.84 -23.43
CA ILE A 258 6.58 -13.63 -22.74
C ILE A 258 5.06 -13.71 -22.55
N GLY A 259 4.63 -13.86 -21.31
CA GLY A 259 3.23 -13.74 -20.90
C GLY A 259 2.91 -12.32 -20.45
N HIS A 260 1.68 -11.88 -20.64
CA HIS A 260 1.20 -10.56 -20.23
C HIS A 260 0.13 -10.71 -19.17
N GLY A 261 0.42 -10.25 -17.95
CA GLY A 261 -0.49 -10.18 -16.82
C GLY A 261 -0.77 -8.74 -16.43
N LEU A 262 -1.51 -8.58 -15.31
CA LEU A 262 -1.95 -7.29 -14.75
C LEU A 262 -1.74 -7.26 -13.23
N TYR A 263 -0.74 -7.96 -12.71
CA TYR A 263 -0.45 -8.14 -11.29
C TYR A 263 -1.56 -8.85 -10.49
N THR A 264 -2.57 -9.43 -11.13
CA THR A 264 -3.61 -10.23 -10.48
C THR A 264 -3.37 -11.73 -10.67
N PHE A 265 -3.93 -12.55 -9.77
CA PHE A 265 -3.85 -14.01 -9.88
C PHE A 265 -4.52 -14.49 -11.19
N GLU A 266 -5.68 -13.96 -11.51
CA GLU A 266 -6.46 -14.34 -12.70
C GLU A 266 -5.66 -14.07 -13.99
N SER A 267 -5.10 -12.86 -14.12
CA SER A 267 -4.28 -12.50 -15.27
C SER A 267 -2.99 -13.33 -15.36
N GLY A 268 -2.42 -13.68 -14.21
CA GLY A 268 -1.28 -14.59 -14.12
C GLY A 268 -1.61 -15.99 -14.62
N LEU A 269 -2.81 -16.50 -14.29
CA LEU A 269 -3.29 -17.81 -14.74
C LEU A 269 -3.51 -17.85 -16.26
N GLU A 270 -4.13 -16.79 -16.80
CA GLU A 270 -4.33 -16.63 -18.25
C GLU A 270 -3.00 -16.55 -19.00
N ALA A 271 -2.01 -15.85 -18.46
CA ALA A 271 -0.68 -15.72 -19.05
C ALA A 271 0.17 -17.00 -18.94
N ALA A 272 0.05 -17.75 -17.84
CA ALA A 272 0.86 -18.95 -17.60
C ALA A 272 0.45 -20.14 -18.46
N ARG A 273 -0.86 -20.36 -18.69
CA ARG A 273 -1.36 -21.52 -19.44
C ARG A 273 -0.74 -21.66 -20.84
N PRO A 274 -0.72 -20.64 -21.72
CA PRO A 274 -0.09 -20.74 -23.03
C PRO A 274 1.43 -20.95 -22.99
N LEU A 275 2.09 -20.49 -21.91
CA LEU A 275 3.52 -20.72 -21.73
C LEU A 275 3.83 -22.18 -21.37
N LEU A 276 2.91 -22.86 -20.68
CA LEU A 276 3.09 -24.21 -20.13
C LEU A 276 2.47 -25.30 -20.99
N ASP A 277 1.33 -25.05 -21.65
CA ASP A 277 0.63 -26.01 -22.51
C ASP A 277 1.23 -26.03 -23.93
N ARG A 278 2.51 -26.43 -23.98
CA ARG A 278 3.29 -26.53 -25.21
C ARG A 278 4.44 -27.53 -25.08
N PRO A 279 4.85 -28.20 -26.15
CA PRO A 279 5.93 -29.20 -26.07
C PRO A 279 7.29 -28.61 -25.74
N ASP A 280 7.54 -27.36 -26.13
CA ASP A 280 8.78 -26.61 -25.90
C ASP A 280 8.63 -25.59 -24.80
N ARG A 281 7.92 -25.94 -23.70
CA ARG A 281 7.69 -25.06 -22.56
C ARG A 281 9.00 -24.59 -21.90
N PRO A 282 8.98 -23.43 -21.21
CA PRO A 282 10.13 -23.00 -20.43
C PRO A 282 10.38 -23.96 -19.26
N THR A 283 11.63 -24.05 -18.81
CA THR A 283 12.01 -24.82 -17.62
C THR A 283 11.96 -23.95 -16.34
N ALA A 284 11.88 -22.63 -16.50
CA ALA A 284 11.65 -21.69 -15.40
C ALA A 284 10.77 -20.53 -15.88
N ILE A 285 9.99 -19.96 -14.95
CA ILE A 285 9.21 -18.74 -15.15
C ILE A 285 9.57 -17.75 -14.05
N PHE A 286 9.87 -16.50 -14.45
CA PHE A 286 9.86 -15.35 -13.57
C PHE A 286 8.55 -14.58 -13.77
N ALA A 287 7.71 -14.53 -12.74
CA ALA A 287 6.52 -13.68 -12.71
C ALA A 287 6.81 -12.38 -11.95
N GLN A 288 6.39 -11.25 -12.48
CA GLN A 288 6.73 -9.94 -11.93
C GLN A 288 6.03 -9.59 -10.61
N ASN A 289 5.16 -10.48 -10.08
CA ASN A 289 4.73 -10.49 -8.69
C ASN A 289 4.37 -11.90 -8.22
N ASP A 290 4.13 -12.05 -6.91
CA ASP A 290 3.86 -13.35 -6.29
C ASP A 290 2.47 -13.90 -6.62
N ASP A 291 1.47 -13.04 -6.84
CA ASP A 291 0.12 -13.48 -7.22
C ASP A 291 0.15 -14.19 -8.58
N MET A 292 0.85 -13.61 -9.56
CA MET A 292 1.05 -14.24 -10.88
C MET A 292 1.97 -15.47 -10.78
N ALA A 293 2.98 -15.47 -9.89
CA ALA A 293 3.81 -16.65 -9.65
C ALA A 293 3.01 -17.81 -9.05
N ALA A 294 2.13 -17.54 -8.09
CA ALA A 294 1.20 -18.52 -7.53
C ALA A 294 0.27 -19.08 -8.60
N ALA A 295 -0.24 -18.21 -9.48
CA ALA A 295 -1.07 -18.60 -10.61
C ALA A 295 -0.30 -19.53 -11.57
N ALA A 296 0.98 -19.24 -11.85
CA ALA A 296 1.82 -20.11 -12.68
C ALA A 296 2.04 -21.49 -12.02
N ILE A 297 2.19 -21.57 -10.70
CA ILE A 297 2.27 -22.85 -9.98
C ILE A 297 0.96 -23.64 -10.11
N ILE A 298 -0.19 -22.98 -9.98
CA ILE A 298 -1.50 -23.63 -10.12
C ILE A 298 -1.69 -24.12 -11.56
N ALA A 299 -1.37 -23.28 -12.58
CA ALA A 299 -1.44 -23.69 -13.98
C ALA A 299 -0.54 -24.92 -14.28
N ALA A 300 0.66 -24.95 -13.71
CA ALA A 300 1.56 -26.11 -13.82
C ALA A 300 0.91 -27.38 -13.21
N GLY A 301 0.33 -27.27 -12.01
CA GLY A 301 -0.38 -28.36 -11.37
C GLY A 301 -1.57 -28.90 -12.15
N GLU A 302 -2.37 -28.01 -12.78
CA GLU A 302 -3.49 -28.38 -13.67
C GLU A 302 -3.01 -29.19 -14.91
N LEU A 303 -1.78 -28.93 -15.37
CA LEU A 303 -1.16 -29.63 -16.50
C LEU A 303 -0.29 -30.83 -16.07
N GLY A 304 -0.26 -31.16 -14.77
CA GLY A 304 0.55 -32.26 -14.23
C GLY A 304 2.05 -31.98 -14.21
N ILE A 305 2.47 -30.71 -14.31
CA ILE A 305 3.88 -30.28 -14.28
C ILE A 305 4.33 -30.07 -12.86
N ALA A 306 5.32 -30.78 -12.41
CA ALA A 306 5.81 -30.70 -11.02
C ALA A 306 6.73 -29.49 -10.78
N VAL A 307 6.43 -28.69 -9.76
CA VAL A 307 7.26 -27.57 -9.30
C VAL A 307 7.97 -27.99 -8.01
N PRO A 308 9.31 -27.88 -7.90
CA PRO A 308 10.25 -27.30 -8.86
C PRO A 308 10.88 -28.29 -9.87
N SER A 309 10.61 -29.61 -9.77
CA SER A 309 11.39 -30.65 -10.46
C SER A 309 11.28 -30.62 -11.99
N GLU A 310 10.20 -30.09 -12.56
CA GLU A 310 9.99 -29.93 -13.99
C GLU A 310 9.85 -28.48 -14.42
N LEU A 311 9.50 -27.58 -13.49
CA LEU A 311 9.37 -26.15 -13.71
C LEU A 311 9.78 -25.39 -12.45
N SER A 312 10.75 -24.51 -12.55
CA SER A 312 11.03 -23.52 -11.52
C SER A 312 10.13 -22.30 -11.69
N VAL A 313 9.60 -21.76 -10.59
CA VAL A 313 8.79 -20.54 -10.60
C VAL A 313 9.34 -19.55 -9.56
N ALA A 314 9.62 -18.32 -10.01
CA ALA A 314 10.06 -17.23 -9.17
C ALA A 314 9.05 -16.07 -9.23
N GLY A 315 8.85 -15.39 -8.11
CA GLY A 315 7.95 -14.25 -7.97
C GLY A 315 8.67 -12.96 -7.59
N PHE A 316 7.89 -11.99 -7.11
CA PHE A 316 8.38 -10.69 -6.64
C PHE A 316 7.38 -10.16 -5.61
N ASP A 317 7.79 -9.47 -4.56
CA ASP A 317 7.12 -8.76 -3.45
C ASP A 317 7.37 -9.37 -2.08
N ASP A 318 7.54 -10.69 -1.96
CA ASP A 318 7.47 -11.48 -0.72
C ASP A 318 6.14 -11.27 0.03
N SER A 319 5.05 -11.30 -0.72
CA SER A 319 3.70 -11.17 -0.22
C SER A 319 3.24 -12.42 0.54
N GLN A 320 2.09 -12.35 1.21
CA GLN A 320 1.58 -13.47 2.00
C GLN A 320 1.41 -14.75 1.17
N ILE A 321 1.00 -14.64 -0.09
CA ILE A 321 0.79 -15.78 -0.96
C ILE A 321 2.09 -16.55 -1.21
N ALA A 322 3.26 -15.87 -1.26
CA ALA A 322 4.55 -16.51 -1.47
C ALA A 322 4.91 -17.52 -0.37
N SER A 323 4.38 -17.35 0.83
CA SER A 323 4.61 -18.22 1.98
C SER A 323 3.50 -19.24 2.24
N THR A 324 2.32 -19.08 1.60
CA THR A 324 1.14 -19.92 1.82
C THR A 324 0.91 -20.94 0.71
N VAL A 325 1.25 -20.62 -0.53
CA VAL A 325 1.18 -21.58 -1.65
C VAL A 325 2.25 -22.65 -1.50
N TRP A 326 2.00 -23.85 -2.04
CA TRP A 326 2.95 -24.94 -2.04
C TRP A 326 3.31 -25.38 -3.46
N PRO A 327 4.63 -25.47 -3.80
CA PRO A 327 5.77 -25.08 -2.98
C PRO A 327 5.82 -23.58 -2.70
N ARG A 328 6.46 -23.16 -1.57
CA ARG A 328 6.64 -21.74 -1.23
C ARG A 328 7.50 -21.03 -2.28
N ILE A 329 7.10 -19.84 -2.66
CA ILE A 329 7.69 -19.11 -3.80
C ILE A 329 9.04 -18.47 -3.41
N THR A 330 10.06 -18.75 -4.25
CA THR A 330 11.30 -17.96 -4.31
C THR A 330 10.95 -16.59 -4.90
N THR A 331 11.32 -15.50 -4.21
CA THR A 331 10.84 -14.14 -4.53
C THR A 331 11.82 -13.07 -4.10
N ILE A 332 11.62 -11.86 -4.58
CA ILE A 332 12.28 -10.65 -4.05
C ILE A 332 11.40 -10.05 -2.95
N ARG A 333 11.98 -9.86 -1.76
CA ARG A 333 11.34 -9.09 -0.70
C ARG A 333 11.49 -7.61 -0.94
N GLN A 334 10.39 -6.94 -1.28
CA GLN A 334 10.35 -5.49 -1.34
C GLN A 334 10.27 -4.89 0.07
N PRO A 335 10.98 -3.81 0.36
CA PRO A 335 10.88 -3.11 1.65
C PRO A 335 9.67 -2.18 1.71
N ILE A 336 8.48 -2.60 1.27
CA ILE A 336 7.28 -1.78 1.04
C ILE A 336 6.92 -0.96 2.27
N ARG A 337 6.88 -1.61 3.45
CA ARG A 337 6.55 -0.95 4.72
C ARG A 337 7.58 0.12 5.09
N ALA A 338 8.87 -0.14 4.89
CA ALA A 338 9.94 0.81 5.14
C ALA A 338 9.93 1.97 4.14
N MET A 339 9.62 1.71 2.86
CA MET A 339 9.42 2.76 1.85
C MET A 339 8.28 3.70 2.25
N ALA A 340 7.14 3.15 2.66
CA ALA A 340 5.99 3.95 3.10
C ALA A 340 6.29 4.77 4.36
N GLN A 341 7.00 4.21 5.34
CA GLN A 341 7.47 4.94 6.52
C GLN A 341 8.35 6.13 6.13
N ALA A 342 9.34 5.89 5.25
CA ALA A 342 10.26 6.92 4.80
C ALA A 342 9.55 8.01 3.97
N ALA A 343 8.63 7.63 3.08
CA ALA A 343 7.84 8.57 2.29
C ALA A 343 6.92 9.44 3.17
N THR A 344 6.28 8.83 4.16
CA THR A 344 5.43 9.53 5.12
C THR A 344 6.25 10.50 5.97
N ASP A 345 7.43 10.08 6.45
CA ASP A 345 8.34 10.93 7.21
C ASP A 345 8.83 12.14 6.38
N ALA A 346 9.20 11.89 5.12
CA ALA A 346 9.60 12.95 4.20
C ALA A 346 8.46 13.96 3.96
N LEU A 347 7.23 13.46 3.73
CA LEU A 347 6.07 14.33 3.52
C LEU A 347 5.74 15.17 4.76
N VAL A 348 5.75 14.58 5.95
CA VAL A 348 5.54 15.29 7.22
C VAL A 348 6.56 16.42 7.37
N LYS A 349 7.84 16.17 7.11
CA LYS A 349 8.91 17.18 7.15
C LYS A 349 8.66 18.34 6.17
N VAL A 350 8.24 18.03 4.94
CA VAL A 350 7.87 19.07 3.95
C VAL A 350 6.69 19.90 4.45
N MET A 351 5.65 19.27 4.99
CA MET A 351 4.44 19.95 5.48
C MET A 351 4.72 20.78 6.74
N GLU A 352 5.74 20.46 7.51
CA GLU A 352 6.19 21.24 8.68
C GLU A 352 7.15 22.39 8.31
N GLY A 353 7.49 22.53 7.03
CA GLY A 353 8.31 23.63 6.52
C GLY A 353 9.80 23.36 6.54
N SER A 354 10.21 22.11 6.69
CA SER A 354 11.61 21.70 6.52
C SER A 354 11.98 21.80 5.04
N HIS A 355 12.78 22.80 4.69
CA HIS A 355 13.25 23.03 3.30
C HIS A 355 14.38 22.06 2.89
N ARG A 356 14.46 20.87 3.50
CA ARG A 356 15.50 19.89 3.16
C ARG A 356 15.13 19.12 1.92
N MET A 357 15.85 19.48 0.87
CA MET A 357 16.22 18.72 -0.33
C MET A 357 15.28 17.63 -0.83
N LEU A 358 15.02 17.75 -2.11
CA LEU A 358 14.57 16.71 -3.02
C LEU A 358 15.52 15.50 -2.87
N GLU A 359 15.20 14.58 -1.96
CA GLU A 359 16.00 13.40 -1.69
C GLU A 359 15.33 12.21 -2.38
N HIS A 360 16.08 11.56 -3.26
CA HIS A 360 15.71 10.24 -3.76
C HIS A 360 16.33 9.20 -2.83
N ARG A 361 15.49 8.40 -2.16
CA ARG A 361 15.95 7.37 -1.23
C ARG A 361 15.72 5.99 -1.80
N VAL A 362 16.82 5.27 -2.09
CA VAL A 362 16.77 3.87 -2.51
C VAL A 362 16.86 2.96 -1.28
N MET A 363 15.91 2.06 -1.13
CA MET A 363 15.83 1.10 -0.03
C MET A 363 16.37 -0.27 -0.47
N PRO A 364 17.06 -1.01 0.41
CA PRO A 364 17.58 -2.33 0.08
C PRO A 364 16.43 -3.36 -0.04
N TYR A 365 16.54 -4.26 -1.00
CA TYR A 365 15.70 -5.45 -1.18
C TYR A 365 16.47 -6.72 -0.77
N GLU A 366 15.80 -7.88 -0.77
CA GLU A 366 16.39 -9.17 -0.43
C GLU A 366 15.83 -10.28 -1.33
N LEU A 367 16.70 -11.13 -1.90
CA LEU A 367 16.30 -12.37 -2.57
C LEU A 367 15.98 -13.45 -1.52
N ILE A 368 14.75 -13.94 -1.54
CA ILE A 368 14.29 -15.01 -0.63
C ILE A 368 14.14 -16.30 -1.40
N VAL A 369 15.12 -17.19 -1.27
CA VAL A 369 15.10 -18.50 -1.92
C VAL A 369 14.25 -19.48 -1.11
N ARG A 370 13.29 -20.13 -1.80
CA ARG A 370 12.36 -21.12 -1.24
C ARG A 370 12.23 -22.35 -2.14
N GLY A 371 11.15 -23.12 -1.96
CA GLY A 371 10.97 -24.43 -2.59
C GLY A 371 10.43 -24.42 -4.03
N SER A 372 10.09 -23.27 -4.61
CA SER A 372 9.53 -23.20 -5.96
C SER A 372 10.58 -23.14 -7.08
N THR A 373 11.86 -23.02 -6.72
CA THR A 373 12.99 -23.08 -7.64
C THR A 373 13.95 -24.19 -7.28
N GLY A 374 14.56 -24.81 -8.28
CA GLY A 374 15.53 -25.90 -8.13
C GLY A 374 16.37 -26.06 -9.39
N PRO A 375 17.27 -27.05 -9.45
CA PRO A 375 18.07 -27.33 -10.64
C PRO A 375 17.22 -27.62 -11.87
N VAL A 376 17.72 -27.22 -13.04
CA VAL A 376 17.06 -27.53 -14.31
C VAL A 376 16.77 -29.04 -14.44
N PRO A 377 15.59 -29.46 -14.98
CA PRO A 377 15.27 -30.85 -15.24
C PRO A 377 16.35 -31.53 -16.11
N ARG A 378 16.72 -32.76 -15.77
CA ARG A 378 17.71 -33.55 -16.52
C ARG A 378 17.12 -34.14 -17.78
#